data_47aed4b130403535f32abfe857e79a0d
#
_entry.id   47aed4b130403535f32abfe857e79a0d
#
_cell.length_a   1.000
_cell.length_b   1.000
_cell.length_c   1.000
_cell.angle_alpha   90.00
_cell.angle_beta   90.00
_cell.angle_gamma   90.00
#
_symmetry.space_group_name_H-M   'P 1'
#
loop_
_entity.id
_entity.type
_entity.pdbx_description
1 polymer ?
#
loop_
_entity_poly.entity_id
_entity_poly.type
_entity_poly.pdbx_seq_one_letter_code
_entity_poly.pdbx_strand_id
1 'polypeptide(L)'
;VASWSTTDYYHNWKAAQYALREACKPVILAPQLTADSLKLWVVNDLPTPLAGTYTLEIKGFDGKLHQTRQGKYKIKANEAAPIAASSIAGLLQDNSHRETMAVITIRQGKKIVDRQNVYFALPKELLLRQPDIQIQISEEQGKKYLTATTDRLACDVMFYLPGVKAVFTDNYKDLLPGHPFRTEIRTPLSKEEIEQQIRCRWVGK
;
A
#
# COMPACT_ATOMS: atom_id res chain seq x y z
N VAL A 1 10.04 25.52 1.69
CA VAL A 1 11.18 25.34 0.76
C VAL A 1 11.16 23.93 0.23
N ALA A 2 11.05 23.76 -1.09
CA ALA A 2 11.20 22.46 -1.71
C ALA A 2 12.66 21.98 -1.53
N SER A 3 12.85 20.75 -1.09
CA SER A 3 14.15 20.16 -0.83
C SER A 3 14.16 18.74 -1.39
N TRP A 4 15.28 18.32 -1.96
CA TRP A 4 15.54 16.96 -2.44
C TRP A 4 15.64 15.93 -1.29
N SER A 5 15.76 16.43 -0.02
CA SER A 5 15.80 15.57 1.14
C SER A 5 14.48 14.81 1.35
N THR A 6 14.57 13.51 1.68
CA THR A 6 13.44 12.66 2.05
C THR A 6 12.98 12.88 3.50
N THR A 7 13.73 13.68 4.28
CA THR A 7 13.39 14.15 5.62
C THR A 7 13.32 15.67 5.65
N ASP A 8 12.60 16.23 6.62
CA ASP A 8 12.59 17.67 6.86
C ASP A 8 13.74 18.11 7.79
N TYR A 9 13.81 19.41 8.11
CA TYR A 9 14.82 19.98 9.02
C TYR A 9 14.76 19.34 10.43
N TYR A 10 13.59 18.93 10.87
CA TYR A 10 13.36 18.32 12.18
C TYR A 10 13.50 16.80 12.17
N HIS A 11 14.02 16.21 11.09
CA HIS A 11 14.15 14.78 10.87
C HIS A 11 12.81 14.02 10.80
N ASN A 12 11.70 14.68 10.49
CA ASN A 12 10.46 13.98 10.18
C ASN A 12 10.54 13.37 8.77
N TRP A 13 10.04 12.17 8.64
CA TRP A 13 9.98 11.48 7.36
C TRP A 13 8.89 12.10 6.47
N LYS A 14 9.26 12.46 5.25
CA LYS A 14 8.34 12.85 4.19
C LYS A 14 7.79 11.62 3.49
N ALA A 15 6.72 11.76 2.70
CA ALA A 15 6.17 10.67 1.89
C ALA A 15 7.24 9.94 1.05
N ALA A 16 8.18 10.69 0.48
CA ALA A 16 9.29 10.14 -0.29
C ALA A 16 10.19 9.16 0.50
N GLN A 17 10.35 9.34 1.81
CA GLN A 17 11.15 8.41 2.64
C GLN A 17 10.43 7.07 2.80
N TYR A 18 9.12 7.08 2.99
CA TYR A 18 8.32 5.84 3.05
C TYR A 18 8.33 5.12 1.70
N ALA A 19 8.13 5.85 0.60
CA ALA A 19 8.18 5.29 -0.75
C ALA A 19 9.57 4.69 -1.08
N LEU A 20 10.66 5.39 -0.73
CA LEU A 20 12.02 4.90 -0.93
C LEU A 20 12.29 3.61 -0.15
N ARG A 21 11.85 3.55 1.11
CA ARG A 21 11.99 2.32 1.91
C ARG A 21 11.28 1.13 1.27
N GLU A 22 10.08 1.34 0.73
CA GLU A 22 9.34 0.28 0.02
C GLU A 22 10.06 -0.16 -1.26
N ALA A 23 10.59 0.80 -2.03
CA ALA A 23 11.31 0.54 -3.29
C ALA A 23 12.68 -0.13 -3.07
N CYS A 24 13.27 -0.01 -1.87
CA CYS A 24 14.56 -0.61 -1.52
C CYS A 24 14.44 -1.93 -0.74
N LYS A 25 13.26 -2.56 -0.73
CA LYS A 25 13.12 -3.91 -0.16
C LYS A 25 13.91 -4.93 -0.97
N PRO A 26 14.49 -5.95 -0.31
CA PRO A 26 15.27 -6.99 -1.01
C PRO A 26 14.42 -7.88 -1.94
N VAL A 27 13.11 -7.87 -1.76
CA VAL A 27 12.15 -8.51 -2.67
C VAL A 27 11.00 -7.54 -2.90
N ILE A 28 10.73 -7.22 -4.14
CA ILE A 28 9.62 -6.35 -4.52
C ILE A 28 8.79 -6.96 -5.65
N LEU A 29 7.50 -6.70 -5.59
CA LEU A 29 6.57 -6.88 -6.70
C LEU A 29 6.54 -5.58 -7.50
N ALA A 30 6.88 -5.63 -8.77
CA ALA A 30 6.91 -4.48 -9.68
C ALA A 30 5.86 -4.64 -10.80
N PRO A 31 4.62 -4.19 -10.61
CA PRO A 31 3.62 -4.20 -11.66
C PRO A 31 3.98 -3.19 -12.75
N GLN A 32 3.92 -3.63 -14.00
CA GLN A 32 4.11 -2.77 -15.18
C GLN A 32 2.79 -2.67 -15.93
N LEU A 33 2.15 -1.51 -15.86
CA LEU A 33 0.94 -1.19 -16.60
C LEU A 33 1.31 -0.54 -17.94
N THR A 34 0.74 -1.05 -19.02
CA THR A 34 0.78 -0.44 -20.36
C THR A 34 -0.65 -0.14 -20.82
N ALA A 35 -0.84 0.41 -22.01
CA ALA A 35 -2.18 0.66 -22.55
C ALA A 35 -3.03 -0.64 -22.66
N ASP A 36 -2.40 -1.78 -22.96
CA ASP A 36 -3.11 -3.02 -23.28
C ASP A 36 -2.92 -4.13 -22.25
N SER A 37 -1.92 -4.02 -21.38
CA SER A 37 -1.54 -5.13 -20.50
C SER A 37 -1.03 -4.68 -19.11
N LEU A 38 -1.25 -5.55 -18.15
CA LEU A 38 -0.61 -5.54 -16.84
C LEU A 38 0.34 -6.73 -16.75
N LYS A 39 1.64 -6.45 -16.63
CA LYS A 39 2.69 -7.46 -16.38
C LYS A 39 3.12 -7.38 -14.94
N LEU A 40 3.28 -8.53 -14.30
CA LEU A 40 3.76 -8.63 -12.92
C LEU A 40 5.20 -9.12 -12.93
N TRP A 41 6.10 -8.32 -12.41
CA TRP A 41 7.51 -8.68 -12.21
C TRP A 41 7.78 -8.89 -10.73
N VAL A 42 8.66 -9.82 -10.42
CA VAL A 42 9.25 -9.95 -9.08
C VAL A 42 10.75 -9.74 -9.21
N VAL A 43 11.26 -8.82 -8.40
CA VAL A 43 12.69 -8.59 -8.23
C VAL A 43 13.13 -9.29 -6.95
N ASN A 44 14.17 -10.10 -7.01
CA ASN A 44 14.74 -10.84 -5.89
C ASN A 44 16.24 -10.50 -5.78
N ASP A 45 16.56 -9.55 -4.90
CA ASP A 45 17.95 -9.16 -4.61
C ASP A 45 18.59 -10.03 -3.49
N LEU A 46 17.89 -11.09 -3.06
CA LEU A 46 18.44 -12.05 -2.11
C LEU A 46 19.47 -12.95 -2.79
N PRO A 47 20.51 -13.43 -2.06
CA PRO A 47 21.49 -14.39 -2.58
C PRO A 47 20.93 -15.81 -2.73
N THR A 48 19.64 -16.01 -2.46
CA THR A 48 18.93 -17.30 -2.53
C THR A 48 17.72 -17.21 -3.45
N PRO A 49 17.36 -18.31 -4.14
CA PRO A 49 16.14 -18.36 -4.93
C PRO A 49 14.90 -18.14 -4.07
N LEU A 50 13.90 -17.47 -4.63
CA LEU A 50 12.60 -17.23 -4.03
C LEU A 50 11.52 -17.98 -4.80
N ALA A 51 10.64 -18.69 -4.09
CA ALA A 51 9.46 -19.33 -4.67
C ALA A 51 8.24 -19.06 -3.82
N GLY A 52 7.09 -18.94 -4.47
CA GLY A 52 5.85 -18.62 -3.77
C GLY A 52 4.63 -18.62 -4.69
N THR A 53 3.60 -17.92 -4.23
CA THR A 53 2.35 -17.73 -4.97
C THR A 53 2.04 -16.25 -5.12
N TYR A 54 1.37 -15.89 -6.21
CA TYR A 54 0.76 -14.58 -6.35
C TYR A 54 -0.75 -14.69 -6.43
N THR A 55 -1.42 -13.64 -5.99
CA THR A 55 -2.85 -13.41 -6.18
C THR A 55 -3.01 -12.03 -6.80
N LEU A 56 -3.76 -11.94 -7.88
CA LEU A 56 -4.19 -10.71 -8.54
C LEU A 56 -5.71 -10.62 -8.39
N GLU A 57 -6.17 -9.65 -7.62
CA GLU A 57 -7.58 -9.39 -7.39
C GLU A 57 -7.97 -8.09 -8.11
N ILE A 58 -9.03 -8.11 -8.89
CA ILE A 58 -9.65 -6.92 -9.47
C ILE A 58 -10.80 -6.54 -8.56
N LYS A 59 -10.71 -5.33 -7.99
CA LYS A 59 -11.66 -4.81 -7.00
C LYS A 59 -12.17 -3.44 -7.37
N GLY A 60 -13.44 -3.18 -7.09
CA GLY A 60 -13.98 -1.84 -7.02
C GLY A 60 -13.39 -1.07 -5.84
N PHE A 61 -13.45 0.26 -5.88
CA PHE A 61 -13.02 1.12 -4.77
C PHE A 61 -13.86 0.93 -3.50
N ASP A 62 -15.02 0.33 -3.60
CA ASP A 62 -15.89 -0.13 -2.49
C ASP A 62 -15.44 -1.48 -1.89
N GLY A 63 -14.37 -2.07 -2.41
CA GLY A 63 -13.85 -3.36 -1.99
C GLY A 63 -14.53 -4.57 -2.64
N LYS A 64 -15.54 -4.37 -3.47
CA LYS A 64 -16.22 -5.47 -4.19
C LYS A 64 -15.23 -6.20 -5.08
N LEU A 65 -15.11 -7.51 -4.88
CA LEU A 65 -14.28 -8.37 -5.71
C LEU A 65 -14.99 -8.68 -7.03
N HIS A 66 -14.36 -8.36 -8.16
CA HIS A 66 -14.86 -8.66 -9.50
C HIS A 66 -14.22 -9.92 -10.07
N GLN A 67 -12.90 -10.06 -9.92
CA GLN A 67 -12.16 -11.18 -10.48
C GLN A 67 -10.95 -11.52 -9.60
N THR A 68 -10.55 -12.79 -9.60
CA THR A 68 -9.30 -13.26 -8.97
C THR A 68 -8.53 -14.13 -9.96
N ARG A 69 -7.22 -13.89 -10.04
CA ARG A 69 -6.24 -14.76 -10.70
C ARG A 69 -5.15 -15.10 -9.72
N GLN A 70 -4.64 -16.33 -9.81
CA GLN A 70 -3.56 -16.78 -8.93
C GLN A 70 -2.61 -17.70 -9.69
N GLY A 71 -1.38 -17.78 -9.21
CA GLY A 71 -0.38 -18.65 -9.78
C GLY A 71 0.82 -18.82 -8.86
N LYS A 72 1.76 -19.65 -9.29
CA LYS A 72 3.04 -19.86 -8.60
C LYS A 72 4.13 -19.11 -9.32
N TYR A 73 5.18 -18.71 -8.58
CA TYR A 73 6.38 -18.13 -9.16
C TYR A 73 7.64 -18.73 -8.54
N LYS A 74 8.74 -18.68 -9.31
CA LYS A 74 10.08 -19.04 -8.86
C LYS A 74 11.07 -18.09 -9.55
N ILE A 75 11.84 -17.36 -8.74
CA ILE A 75 12.83 -16.37 -9.18
C ILE A 75 14.18 -16.81 -8.63
N LYS A 76 15.23 -16.77 -9.47
CA LYS A 76 16.59 -17.09 -9.00
C LYS A 76 17.12 -16.02 -8.07
N ALA A 77 18.25 -16.30 -7.44
CA ALA A 77 19.01 -15.29 -6.69
C ALA A 77 19.44 -14.15 -7.63
N ASN A 78 19.35 -12.91 -7.13
CA ASN A 78 19.74 -11.68 -7.86
C ASN A 78 19.12 -11.60 -9.27
N GLU A 79 17.84 -11.92 -9.39
CA GLU A 79 17.10 -11.94 -10.67
C GLU A 79 15.82 -11.12 -10.59
N ALA A 80 15.50 -10.43 -11.69
CA ALA A 80 14.18 -9.85 -11.93
C ALA A 80 13.51 -10.61 -13.09
N ALA A 81 12.32 -11.17 -12.85
CA ALA A 81 11.62 -11.92 -13.89
C ALA A 81 10.09 -11.68 -13.87
N PRO A 82 9.44 -11.77 -15.04
CA PRO A 82 7.98 -11.69 -15.11
C PRO A 82 7.37 -12.98 -14.57
N ILE A 83 6.31 -12.84 -13.79
CA ILE A 83 5.58 -13.99 -13.19
C ILE A 83 4.19 -14.17 -13.80
N ALA A 84 3.61 -13.12 -14.37
CA ALA A 84 2.31 -13.15 -15.03
C ALA A 84 2.15 -11.97 -16.00
N ALA A 85 1.25 -12.13 -16.96
CA ALA A 85 0.77 -11.06 -17.84
C ALA A 85 -0.73 -11.24 -18.08
N SER A 86 -1.45 -10.13 -18.19
CA SER A 86 -2.89 -10.11 -18.43
C SER A 86 -3.27 -8.92 -19.29
N SER A 87 -4.22 -9.09 -20.23
CA SER A 87 -4.77 -7.97 -20.97
C SER A 87 -5.67 -7.11 -20.07
N ILE A 88 -5.63 -5.80 -20.24
CA ILE A 88 -6.48 -4.85 -19.50
C ILE A 88 -7.95 -5.14 -19.75
N ALA A 89 -8.35 -5.37 -21.01
CA ALA A 89 -9.72 -5.72 -21.35
C ALA A 89 -10.20 -6.99 -20.60
N GLY A 90 -9.35 -8.02 -20.52
CA GLY A 90 -9.67 -9.26 -19.80
C GLY A 90 -9.66 -9.13 -18.27
N LEU A 91 -9.03 -8.08 -17.72
CA LEU A 91 -9.06 -7.76 -16.29
C LEU A 91 -10.27 -6.90 -15.93
N LEU A 92 -10.54 -5.86 -16.69
CA LEU A 92 -11.61 -4.92 -16.40
C LEU A 92 -12.98 -5.46 -16.81
N GLN A 93 -13.06 -6.20 -17.94
CA GLN A 93 -14.35 -6.58 -18.53
C GLN A 93 -15.24 -5.34 -18.70
N ASP A 94 -16.42 -5.33 -18.09
CA ASP A 94 -17.38 -4.21 -18.12
C ASP A 94 -17.19 -3.22 -16.95
N ASN A 95 -16.15 -3.40 -16.11
CA ASN A 95 -15.93 -2.53 -14.96
C ASN A 95 -15.23 -1.24 -15.36
N SER A 96 -15.61 -0.14 -14.72
CA SER A 96 -15.02 1.18 -14.93
C SER A 96 -13.55 1.22 -14.52
N HIS A 97 -12.65 1.57 -15.44
CA HIS A 97 -11.23 1.79 -15.16
C HIS A 97 -10.97 2.92 -14.14
N ARG A 98 -11.95 3.81 -13.91
CA ARG A 98 -11.86 4.95 -12.99
C ARG A 98 -12.33 4.62 -11.58
N GLU A 99 -12.97 3.46 -11.36
CA GLU A 99 -13.50 3.00 -10.06
C GLU A 99 -13.00 1.59 -9.70
N THR A 100 -12.03 1.08 -10.47
CA THR A 100 -11.49 -0.28 -10.33
C THR A 100 -9.99 -0.24 -10.16
N MET A 101 -9.46 -1.13 -9.33
CA MET A 101 -8.04 -1.33 -9.11
C MET A 101 -7.66 -2.81 -9.15
N ALA A 102 -6.38 -3.08 -9.41
CA ALA A 102 -5.80 -4.38 -9.16
C ALA A 102 -5.04 -4.36 -7.83
N VAL A 103 -5.34 -5.32 -6.96
CA VAL A 103 -4.58 -5.58 -5.74
C VAL A 103 -3.77 -6.85 -5.95
N ILE A 104 -2.45 -6.72 -5.98
CA ILE A 104 -1.55 -7.84 -6.24
C ILE A 104 -0.79 -8.17 -4.96
N THR A 105 -0.80 -9.42 -4.57
CA THR A 105 -0.09 -9.88 -3.37
C THR A 105 0.80 -11.07 -3.74
N ILE A 106 2.09 -11.01 -3.38
CA ILE A 106 3.00 -12.15 -3.46
C ILE A 106 3.26 -12.72 -2.06
N ARG A 107 3.32 -14.06 -2.00
CA ARG A 107 3.47 -14.79 -0.73
C ARG A 107 4.56 -15.85 -0.83
N GLN A 108 5.23 -16.10 0.28
CA GLN A 108 6.05 -17.28 0.52
C GLN A 108 5.41 -18.07 1.67
N GLY A 109 4.77 -19.19 1.35
CA GLY A 109 3.91 -19.88 2.29
C GLY A 109 2.77 -18.97 2.79
N LYS A 110 2.64 -18.80 4.11
CA LYS A 110 1.63 -17.92 4.72
C LYS A 110 2.07 -16.45 4.80
N LYS A 111 3.37 -16.16 4.64
CA LYS A 111 3.92 -14.81 4.77
C LYS A 111 3.64 -14.00 3.51
N ILE A 112 3.07 -12.81 3.67
CA ILE A 112 3.03 -11.80 2.60
C ILE A 112 4.46 -11.26 2.45
N VAL A 113 5.00 -11.33 1.24
CA VAL A 113 6.31 -10.80 0.88
C VAL A 113 6.17 -9.35 0.45
N ASP A 114 5.22 -9.09 -0.46
CA ASP A 114 4.89 -7.74 -0.90
C ASP A 114 3.44 -7.65 -1.41
N ARG A 115 2.90 -6.42 -1.42
CA ARG A 115 1.59 -6.10 -1.98
C ARG A 115 1.64 -4.76 -2.68
N GLN A 116 1.07 -4.71 -3.89
CA GLN A 116 1.00 -3.50 -4.70
C GLN A 116 -0.42 -3.28 -5.21
N ASN A 117 -0.82 -2.01 -5.29
CA ASN A 117 -2.05 -1.57 -5.91
C ASN A 117 -1.74 -0.97 -7.27
N VAL A 118 -2.57 -1.25 -8.26
CA VAL A 118 -2.47 -0.67 -9.61
C VAL A 118 -3.80 -0.06 -9.98
N TYR A 119 -3.78 1.22 -10.33
CA TYR A 119 -4.94 1.96 -10.83
C TYR A 119 -4.91 1.98 -12.35
N PHE A 120 -6.07 1.80 -12.98
CA PHE A 120 -6.20 1.74 -14.43
C PHE A 120 -6.46 3.11 -15.08
N ALA A 121 -6.46 4.18 -14.28
CA ALA A 121 -6.57 5.57 -14.73
C ALA A 121 -5.57 6.45 -13.99
N LEU A 122 -5.33 7.64 -14.51
CA LEU A 122 -4.48 8.62 -13.83
C LEU A 122 -5.12 9.08 -12.50
N PRO A 123 -4.34 9.43 -11.48
CA PRO A 123 -4.87 9.82 -10.16
C PRO A 123 -5.97 10.90 -10.23
N LYS A 124 -5.82 11.89 -11.13
CA LYS A 124 -6.81 12.97 -11.34
C LYS A 124 -8.12 12.51 -11.97
N GLU A 125 -8.15 11.33 -12.56
CA GLU A 125 -9.30 10.77 -13.29
C GLU A 125 -10.06 9.75 -12.44
N LEU A 126 -9.48 9.30 -11.34
CA LEU A 126 -10.11 8.36 -10.42
C LEU A 126 -11.37 8.98 -9.81
N LEU A 127 -12.45 8.21 -9.77
CA LEU A 127 -13.71 8.62 -9.15
C LEU A 127 -13.72 8.25 -7.66
N LEU A 128 -12.84 8.92 -6.92
CA LEU A 128 -12.72 8.74 -5.47
C LEU A 128 -13.93 9.36 -4.77
N ARG A 129 -14.52 8.60 -3.84
CA ARG A 129 -15.59 9.08 -2.96
C ARG A 129 -15.04 9.27 -1.55
N GLN A 130 -15.72 10.10 -0.75
CA GLN A 130 -15.36 10.32 0.64
C GLN A 130 -15.32 9.00 1.42
N PRO A 131 -14.16 8.57 1.94
CA PRO A 131 -14.07 7.36 2.76
C PRO A 131 -14.48 7.64 4.20
N ASP A 132 -15.04 6.64 4.87
CA ASP A 132 -15.16 6.60 6.32
C ASP A 132 -13.97 5.84 6.91
N ILE A 133 -13.02 6.59 7.48
CA ILE A 133 -11.79 6.04 8.05
C ILE A 133 -11.97 5.93 9.57
N GLN A 134 -11.98 4.70 10.07
CA GLN A 134 -12.01 4.40 11.49
C GLN A 134 -10.59 4.18 12.02
N ILE A 135 -10.24 4.87 13.11
CA ILE A 135 -8.91 4.79 13.72
C ILE A 135 -9.05 4.25 15.14
N GLN A 136 -8.25 3.24 15.46
CA GLN A 136 -8.14 2.67 16.79
C GLN A 136 -6.68 2.74 17.26
N ILE A 137 -6.47 3.19 18.49
CA ILE A 137 -5.15 3.20 19.14
C ILE A 137 -5.11 2.06 20.16
N SER A 138 -4.03 1.29 20.12
CA SER A 138 -3.76 0.22 21.09
C SER A 138 -2.36 0.36 21.67
N GLU A 139 -2.17 -0.18 22.87
CA GLU A 139 -0.86 -0.29 23.49
C GLU A 139 -0.58 -1.76 23.81
N GLU A 140 0.58 -2.25 23.36
CA GLU A 140 1.02 -3.63 23.52
C GLU A 140 2.50 -3.62 23.92
N GLN A 141 2.83 -4.19 25.07
CA GLN A 141 4.21 -4.26 25.58
C GLN A 141 4.94 -2.90 25.59
N GLY A 142 4.23 -1.82 26.00
CA GLY A 142 4.77 -0.46 26.03
C GLY A 142 4.95 0.22 24.66
N LYS A 143 4.48 -0.40 23.59
CA LYS A 143 4.47 0.17 22.25
C LYS A 143 3.05 0.57 21.85
N LYS A 144 2.92 1.72 21.22
CA LYS A 144 1.65 2.27 20.76
C LYS A 144 1.45 1.99 19.29
N TYR A 145 0.25 1.55 18.93
CA TYR A 145 -0.11 1.19 17.56
C TYR A 145 -1.37 1.92 17.14
N LEU A 146 -1.37 2.34 15.87
CA LEU A 146 -2.56 2.78 15.16
C LEU A 146 -3.02 1.65 14.27
N THR A 147 -4.30 1.31 14.34
CA THR A 147 -4.99 0.47 13.37
C THR A 147 -6.06 1.30 12.67
N ALA A 148 -6.02 1.34 11.35
CA ALA A 148 -7.00 2.06 10.54
C ALA A 148 -7.74 1.09 9.62
N THR A 149 -9.04 1.29 9.51
CA THR A 149 -9.93 0.60 8.55
C THR A 149 -10.73 1.62 7.75
N THR A 150 -11.28 1.21 6.63
CA THR A 150 -12.07 2.07 5.75
C THR A 150 -13.20 1.28 5.10
N ASP A 151 -14.29 1.95 4.73
CA ASP A 151 -15.42 1.40 3.98
C ASP A 151 -15.16 1.36 2.47
N ARG A 152 -14.23 2.19 1.98
CA ARG A 152 -13.82 2.29 0.58
C ARG A 152 -12.38 2.73 0.44
N LEU A 153 -11.83 2.70 -0.78
CA LEU A 153 -10.47 3.17 -1.06
C LEU A 153 -10.25 4.60 -0.55
N ALA A 154 -9.21 4.76 0.25
CA ALA A 154 -8.63 6.05 0.60
C ALA A 154 -7.17 6.06 0.16
N CYS A 155 -6.83 6.93 -0.81
CA CYS A 155 -5.49 6.98 -1.40
C CYS A 155 -4.51 7.79 -0.53
N ASP A 156 -3.27 7.30 -0.42
CA ASP A 156 -2.13 8.00 0.20
C ASP A 156 -2.46 8.58 1.58
N VAL A 157 -3.08 7.78 2.45
CA VAL A 157 -3.49 8.25 3.77
C VAL A 157 -2.27 8.56 4.63
N MET A 158 -2.20 9.81 5.07
CA MET A 158 -1.20 10.32 6.01
C MET A 158 -1.82 10.44 7.40
N PHE A 159 -1.21 9.80 8.39
CA PHE A 159 -1.53 9.99 9.81
C PHE A 159 -0.53 10.96 10.44
N TYR A 160 -1.00 11.84 11.32
CA TYR A 160 -0.15 12.82 11.99
C TYR A 160 -0.73 13.28 13.33
N LEU A 161 0.14 13.77 14.21
CA LEU A 161 -0.21 14.41 15.47
C LEU A 161 0.15 15.90 15.35
N PRO A 162 -0.84 16.83 15.34
CA PRO A 162 -0.59 18.25 15.18
C PRO A 162 0.31 18.80 16.29
N GLY A 163 1.40 19.48 15.91
CA GLY A 163 2.30 20.15 16.86
C GLY A 163 3.17 19.21 17.71
N VAL A 164 3.09 17.91 17.50
CA VAL A 164 3.85 16.93 18.28
C VAL A 164 4.74 16.11 17.35
N LYS A 165 5.99 15.89 17.77
CA LYS A 165 6.90 15.00 17.06
C LYS A 165 6.43 13.55 17.24
N ALA A 166 6.10 12.90 16.15
CA ALA A 166 5.73 11.50 16.12
C ALA A 166 6.36 10.80 14.91
N VAL A 167 6.84 9.59 15.13
CA VAL A 167 7.35 8.73 14.05
C VAL A 167 6.41 7.55 13.91
N PHE A 168 5.82 7.41 12.73
CA PHE A 168 5.06 6.24 12.34
C PHE A 168 6.01 5.26 11.64
N THR A 169 6.00 3.99 12.01
CA THR A 169 6.85 2.98 11.33
C THR A 169 6.42 2.74 9.90
N ASP A 170 5.16 3.01 9.57
CA ASP A 170 4.64 3.08 8.21
C ASP A 170 3.57 4.18 8.09
N ASN A 171 3.47 4.82 6.91
CA ASN A 171 2.55 5.94 6.67
C ASN A 171 2.41 6.16 5.16
N TYR A 172 1.51 7.07 4.73
CA TYR A 172 1.27 7.38 3.32
C TYR A 172 0.92 6.12 2.51
N LYS A 173 -0.10 5.40 2.97
CA LYS A 173 -0.57 4.15 2.34
C LYS A 173 -2.01 4.29 1.89
N ASP A 174 -2.32 3.55 0.84
CA ASP A 174 -3.71 3.32 0.48
C ASP A 174 -4.37 2.44 1.54
N LEU A 175 -5.52 2.87 2.02
CA LEU A 175 -6.40 2.03 2.83
C LEU A 175 -7.44 1.38 1.93
N LEU A 176 -7.59 0.09 2.09
CA LEU A 176 -8.52 -0.73 1.31
C LEU A 176 -9.56 -1.38 2.20
N PRO A 177 -10.83 -1.46 1.77
CA PRO A 177 -11.86 -2.22 2.49
C PRO A 177 -11.42 -3.67 2.76
N GLY A 178 -11.65 -4.12 3.98
CA GLY A 178 -11.27 -5.48 4.40
C GLY A 178 -9.77 -5.71 4.64
N HIS A 179 -8.95 -4.68 4.54
CA HIS A 179 -7.50 -4.75 4.78
C HIS A 179 -7.09 -3.72 5.85
N PRO A 180 -7.14 -4.06 7.15
CA PRO A 180 -6.70 -3.15 8.20
C PRO A 180 -5.23 -2.75 8.00
N PHE A 181 -4.95 -1.45 8.08
CA PHE A 181 -3.59 -0.91 8.12
C PHE A 181 -3.17 -0.80 9.57
N ARG A 182 -1.94 -1.22 9.90
CA ARG A 182 -1.39 -1.11 11.25
C ARG A 182 0.01 -0.54 11.22
N THR A 183 0.28 0.46 12.10
CA THR A 183 1.59 1.09 12.24
C THR A 183 1.91 1.36 13.72
N GLU A 184 3.18 1.21 14.11
CA GLU A 184 3.67 1.64 15.42
C GLU A 184 3.83 3.16 15.43
N ILE A 185 3.43 3.81 16.53
CA ILE A 185 3.61 5.24 16.77
C ILE A 185 4.66 5.42 17.87
N ARG A 186 5.72 6.14 17.56
CA ARG A 186 6.76 6.54 18.50
C ARG A 186 6.59 8.01 18.83
N THR A 187 6.07 8.28 20.01
CA THR A 187 5.77 9.63 20.53
C THR A 187 5.82 9.63 22.05
N PRO A 188 6.12 10.76 22.71
CA PRO A 188 6.03 10.88 24.17
C PRO A 188 4.59 10.86 24.69
N LEU A 189 3.58 11.11 23.85
CA LEU A 189 2.18 11.17 24.27
C LEU A 189 1.68 9.83 24.81
N SER A 190 0.77 9.86 25.77
CA SER A 190 0.00 8.70 26.22
C SER A 190 -0.95 8.17 25.14
N LYS A 191 -1.52 7.00 25.33
CA LYS A 191 -2.54 6.43 24.43
C LYS A 191 -3.74 7.36 24.30
N GLU A 192 -4.25 7.87 25.41
CA GLU A 192 -5.42 8.75 25.51
C GLU A 192 -5.18 10.09 24.79
N GLU A 193 -3.98 10.65 24.93
CA GLU A 193 -3.57 11.88 24.25
C GLU A 193 -3.49 11.65 22.73
N ILE A 194 -2.99 10.49 22.28
CA ILE A 194 -2.96 10.13 20.86
C ILE A 194 -4.39 10.01 20.32
N GLU A 195 -5.29 9.31 21.02
CA GLU A 195 -6.69 9.13 20.59
C GLU A 195 -7.40 10.48 20.38
N GLN A 196 -7.14 11.47 21.22
CA GLN A 196 -7.73 12.81 21.09
C GLN A 196 -7.14 13.63 19.96
N GLN A 197 -5.84 13.48 19.68
CA GLN A 197 -5.08 14.36 18.78
C GLN A 197 -4.81 13.79 17.41
N ILE A 198 -4.91 12.47 17.21
CA ILE A 198 -4.61 11.84 15.92
C ILE A 198 -5.50 12.39 14.82
N ARG A 199 -4.91 12.70 13.69
CA ARG A 199 -5.60 13.17 12.47
C ARG A 199 -5.10 12.39 11.29
N CYS A 200 -5.91 12.32 10.25
CA CYS A 200 -5.51 11.80 8.95
C CYS A 200 -5.88 12.75 7.81
N ARG A 201 -5.12 12.65 6.73
CA ARG A 201 -5.41 13.27 5.43
C ARG A 201 -5.23 12.22 4.34
N TRP A 202 -5.93 12.36 3.25
CA TRP A 202 -5.85 11.47 2.09
C TRP A 202 -5.98 12.27 0.80
N VAL A 203 -5.58 11.67 -0.33
CA VAL A 203 -5.84 12.22 -1.66
C VAL A 203 -7.29 11.91 -2.03
N GLY A 204 -8.05 12.96 -2.28
CA GLY A 204 -9.45 12.89 -2.66
C GLY A 204 -10.02 14.28 -2.87
N LYS A 205 -11.20 14.36 -3.48
CA LYS A 205 -11.91 15.62 -3.69
C LYS A 205 -12.78 15.96 -2.49
#